data_d1b7c41b95e9514af5d5464e5b0e4a10
#
_entry.id   d1b7c41b95e9514af5d5464e5b0e4a10
#
_cell.length_a   1.000
_cell.length_b   1.000
_cell.length_c   1.000
_cell.angle_alpha   90.00
_cell.angle_beta   90.00
_cell.angle_gamma   90.00
#
_symmetry.space_group_name_H-M   'P 1'
#
loop_
_entity.id
_entity.type
_entity.pdbx_description
1 polymer ?
#
loop_
_entity_poly.entity_id
_entity_poly.type
_entity_poly.pdbx_seq_one_letter_code
_entity_poly.pdbx_strand_id
1 'polypeptide(L)'
;MLKIEVKGLTKIFGRNPKQGIQLLEQGKTKTEILKETGMTVGVNRVSFEVYSGEIFVIMGLSGSGKSTLIRLINRLIEPSAGSVLVDGEDLAQMDKYKLRETRRKKLSMVFQKFGLFPHRTILENAGYGLEVQGMDKKEIHEKAINSLKMVGLEGYEDQYPSQLSGGMQQRVGLARALANDPDILLMDEAFSALDPLIRKEMQDELVELQSSMQKTIIFITHDLDEALRIGDRIALMKDGVIVQVGTPEEIMTNPANEYVEKFVEDVDRSKVLSAQHVMKRPETIDIEKHGPRVALQRMKQVGISSIYVINKNKQLLGVVTADAASEAVKDGNRNIYDVMETDIPKVSPDLSLNDLFEVIHNSPVPVAVVEDKILKGIIVRGAVLAALAGNEVKDDD
;
A
#
# COMPACT_ATOMS: atom_id res chain seq x y z
N MET A 1 -4.46 -1.76 -16.01
CA MET A 1 -3.84 -2.52 -17.13
C MET A 1 -2.61 -3.24 -16.61
N LEU A 2 -2.33 -4.49 -17.01
CA LEU A 2 -1.15 -5.23 -16.57
C LEU A 2 0.12 -4.57 -17.12
N LYS A 3 1.05 -4.20 -16.23
CA LYS A 3 2.28 -3.47 -16.58
C LYS A 3 3.52 -4.36 -16.49
N ILE A 4 3.62 -5.15 -15.41
CA ILE A 4 4.70 -6.12 -15.22
C ILE A 4 4.08 -7.46 -14.85
N GLU A 5 4.56 -8.54 -15.47
CA GLU A 5 4.19 -9.90 -15.14
C GLU A 5 5.44 -10.73 -14.87
N VAL A 6 5.54 -11.31 -13.70
CA VAL A 6 6.65 -12.18 -13.29
C VAL A 6 6.14 -13.60 -13.22
N LYS A 7 6.80 -14.54 -13.95
CA LYS A 7 6.37 -15.93 -14.08
C LYS A 7 7.47 -16.89 -13.67
N GLY A 8 7.28 -17.60 -12.57
CA GLY A 8 8.16 -18.67 -12.11
C GLY A 8 9.63 -18.25 -11.95
N LEU A 9 9.88 -16.97 -11.65
CA LEU A 9 11.21 -16.39 -11.66
C LEU A 9 12.09 -17.04 -10.61
N THR A 10 13.23 -17.58 -11.04
CA THR A 10 14.15 -18.32 -10.18
C THR A 10 15.57 -17.85 -10.40
N LYS A 11 16.30 -17.66 -9.29
CA LYS A 11 17.74 -17.36 -9.32
C LYS A 11 18.51 -18.23 -8.36
N ILE A 12 19.46 -18.94 -8.90
CA ILE A 12 20.45 -19.74 -8.15
C ILE A 12 21.83 -19.21 -8.49
N PHE A 13 22.57 -18.85 -7.47
CA PHE A 13 23.97 -18.43 -7.58
C PHE A 13 24.90 -19.64 -7.34
N GLY A 14 25.84 -19.85 -8.22
CA GLY A 14 26.81 -20.94 -8.14
C GLY A 14 27.21 -21.49 -9.51
N ARG A 15 27.99 -22.58 -9.50
CA ARG A 15 28.59 -23.11 -10.71
C ARG A 15 27.62 -23.83 -11.66
N ASN A 16 26.57 -24.44 -11.11
CA ASN A 16 25.62 -25.24 -11.89
C ASN A 16 24.14 -24.94 -11.50
N PRO A 17 23.59 -23.77 -11.90
CA PRO A 17 22.19 -23.42 -11.57
C PRO A 17 21.15 -24.46 -12.00
N LYS A 18 21.40 -25.19 -13.12
CA LYS A 18 20.47 -26.23 -13.61
C LYS A 18 20.31 -27.37 -12.60
N GLN A 19 21.40 -27.83 -11.98
CA GLN A 19 21.36 -28.81 -10.90
C GLN A 19 20.58 -28.28 -9.70
N GLY A 20 20.78 -27.02 -9.33
CA GLY A 20 20.05 -26.39 -8.25
C GLY A 20 18.54 -26.34 -8.50
N ILE A 21 18.10 -26.09 -9.76
CA ILE A 21 16.69 -26.15 -10.15
C ILE A 21 16.13 -27.57 -9.96
N GLN A 22 16.85 -28.59 -10.39
CA GLN A 22 16.45 -30.00 -10.22
C GLN A 22 16.28 -30.36 -8.73
N LEU A 23 17.19 -29.87 -7.87
CA LEU A 23 17.08 -30.08 -6.42
C LEU A 23 15.87 -29.38 -5.81
N LEU A 24 15.53 -28.17 -6.27
CA LEU A 24 14.28 -27.48 -5.89
C LEU A 24 13.03 -28.26 -6.36
N GLU A 25 13.08 -28.89 -7.52
CA GLU A 25 12.00 -29.75 -8.05
C GLU A 25 11.81 -31.03 -7.22
N GLN A 26 12.88 -31.53 -6.65
CA GLN A 26 12.86 -32.66 -5.70
C GLN A 26 12.39 -32.25 -4.29
N GLY A 27 12.02 -30.97 -4.08
CA GLY A 27 11.55 -30.46 -2.78
C GLY A 27 12.65 -30.09 -1.78
N LYS A 28 13.92 -30.03 -2.18
CA LYS A 28 15.01 -29.62 -1.28
C LYS A 28 14.90 -28.13 -0.94
N THR A 29 15.16 -27.84 0.30
CA THR A 29 15.17 -26.48 0.84
C THR A 29 16.42 -25.72 0.41
N LYS A 30 16.36 -24.37 0.47
CA LYS A 30 17.49 -23.46 0.24
C LYS A 30 18.74 -23.86 1.05
N THR A 31 18.53 -24.25 2.31
CA THR A 31 19.60 -24.64 3.23
C THR A 31 20.25 -25.97 2.85
N GLU A 32 19.46 -26.96 2.43
CA GLU A 32 19.96 -28.25 1.97
C GLU A 32 20.76 -28.11 0.68
N ILE A 33 20.26 -27.33 -0.29
CA ILE A 33 20.97 -27.06 -1.54
C ILE A 33 22.31 -26.38 -1.28
N LEU A 34 22.34 -25.38 -0.36
CA LEU A 34 23.58 -24.72 0.02
C LEU A 34 24.60 -25.70 0.62
N LYS A 35 24.16 -26.56 1.56
CA LYS A 35 25.01 -27.54 2.21
C LYS A 35 25.57 -28.60 1.24
N GLU A 36 24.76 -29.09 0.32
CA GLU A 36 25.15 -30.16 -0.60
C GLU A 36 26.00 -29.68 -1.77
N THR A 37 25.74 -28.45 -2.24
CA THR A 37 26.31 -28.00 -3.52
C THR A 37 27.12 -26.72 -3.42
N GLY A 38 27.05 -26.00 -2.31
CA GLY A 38 27.60 -24.64 -2.16
C GLY A 38 26.86 -23.57 -2.98
N MET A 39 25.72 -23.92 -3.60
CA MET A 39 24.91 -22.98 -4.36
C MET A 39 23.90 -22.26 -3.48
N THR A 40 23.65 -20.99 -3.75
CA THR A 40 22.69 -20.18 -3.00
C THR A 40 21.44 -19.92 -3.84
N VAL A 41 20.27 -20.30 -3.31
CA VAL A 41 18.97 -19.95 -3.90
C VAL A 41 18.61 -18.54 -3.45
N GLY A 42 18.62 -17.59 -4.37
CA GLY A 42 18.25 -16.19 -4.10
C GLY A 42 16.76 -15.93 -4.26
N VAL A 43 16.16 -16.50 -5.33
CA VAL A 43 14.73 -16.41 -5.67
C VAL A 43 14.27 -17.77 -6.16
N ASN A 44 13.09 -18.22 -5.73
CA ASN A 44 12.56 -19.54 -6.06
C ASN A 44 11.12 -19.45 -6.56
N ARG A 45 10.90 -19.63 -7.87
CA ARG A 45 9.59 -19.72 -8.55
C ARG A 45 8.62 -18.60 -8.18
N VAL A 46 9.13 -17.38 -8.06
CA VAL A 46 8.32 -16.21 -7.73
C VAL A 46 7.46 -15.82 -8.93
N SER A 47 6.16 -15.62 -8.68
CA SER A 47 5.18 -15.15 -9.67
C SER A 47 4.28 -14.09 -9.04
N PHE A 48 4.07 -12.98 -9.75
CA PHE A 48 3.13 -11.92 -9.39
C PHE A 48 2.90 -10.99 -10.58
N GLU A 49 1.88 -10.16 -10.44
CA GLU A 49 1.47 -9.16 -11.42
C GLU A 49 1.52 -7.76 -10.80
N VAL A 50 1.92 -6.77 -11.59
CA VAL A 50 1.90 -5.34 -11.21
C VAL A 50 1.09 -4.58 -12.24
N TYR A 51 0.14 -3.78 -11.78
CA TYR A 51 -0.76 -3.02 -12.64
C TYR A 51 -0.24 -1.59 -12.86
N SER A 52 -0.71 -0.99 -13.96
CA SER A 52 -0.33 0.38 -14.32
C SER A 52 -0.80 1.38 -13.26
N GLY A 53 0.09 2.22 -12.80
CA GLY A 53 -0.22 3.27 -11.83
C GLY A 53 -0.29 2.80 -10.37
N GLU A 54 0.07 1.54 -10.04
CA GLU A 54 0.12 1.08 -8.65
C GLU A 54 1.52 1.20 -8.03
N ILE A 55 1.55 1.36 -6.72
CA ILE A 55 2.74 1.14 -5.89
C ILE A 55 2.69 -0.30 -5.36
N PHE A 56 3.48 -1.18 -5.97
CA PHE A 56 3.60 -2.57 -5.55
C PHE A 56 4.81 -2.73 -4.63
N VAL A 57 4.58 -3.07 -3.39
CA VAL A 57 5.65 -3.21 -2.39
C VAL A 57 6.09 -4.67 -2.28
N ILE A 58 7.40 -4.90 -2.31
CA ILE A 58 8.01 -6.20 -2.02
C ILE A 58 8.72 -6.08 -0.68
N MET A 59 8.23 -6.78 0.33
CA MET A 59 8.78 -6.72 1.67
C MET A 59 9.20 -8.09 2.21
N GLY A 60 9.95 -8.10 3.31
CA GLY A 60 10.42 -9.31 4.00
C GLY A 60 11.74 -9.07 4.74
N LEU A 61 12.16 -10.00 5.58
CA LEU A 61 13.38 -9.89 6.37
C LEU A 61 14.64 -9.81 5.51
N SER A 62 15.76 -9.39 6.12
CA SER A 62 17.06 -9.39 5.45
C SER A 62 17.40 -10.80 4.95
N GLY A 63 17.93 -10.90 3.73
CA GLY A 63 18.25 -12.18 3.09
C GLY A 63 17.05 -12.94 2.48
N SER A 64 15.83 -12.40 2.50
CA SER A 64 14.66 -13.03 1.84
C SER A 64 14.72 -13.06 0.31
N GLY A 65 15.62 -12.26 -0.32
CA GLY A 65 15.82 -12.26 -1.78
C GLY A 65 15.29 -11.01 -2.51
N LYS A 66 14.75 -10.02 -1.82
CA LYS A 66 14.14 -8.79 -2.38
C LYS A 66 15.03 -8.05 -3.37
N SER A 67 16.25 -7.69 -2.94
CA SER A 67 17.20 -6.98 -3.82
C SER A 67 17.67 -7.84 -5.00
N THR A 68 17.66 -9.17 -4.86
CA THR A 68 17.89 -10.07 -6.00
C THR A 68 16.71 -10.01 -6.96
N LEU A 69 15.49 -10.04 -6.43
CA LEU A 69 14.25 -10.02 -7.23
C LEU A 69 14.15 -8.74 -8.06
N ILE A 70 14.35 -7.56 -7.48
CA ILE A 70 14.27 -6.29 -8.25
C ILE A 70 15.35 -6.20 -9.34
N ARG A 71 16.55 -6.75 -9.08
CA ARG A 71 17.62 -6.82 -10.07
C ARG A 71 17.35 -7.82 -11.18
N LEU A 72 16.59 -8.87 -10.91
CA LEU A 72 16.06 -9.79 -11.94
C LEU A 72 14.98 -9.11 -12.78
N ILE A 73 14.06 -8.36 -12.16
CA ILE A 73 13.02 -7.59 -12.85
C ILE A 73 13.64 -6.61 -13.85
N ASN A 74 14.72 -5.93 -13.47
CA ASN A 74 15.46 -5.04 -14.37
C ASN A 74 16.49 -5.80 -15.23
N ARG A 75 16.54 -7.14 -15.12
CA ARG A 75 17.54 -8.01 -15.78
C ARG A 75 18.99 -7.52 -15.58
N LEU A 76 19.31 -6.85 -14.47
CA LEU A 76 20.70 -6.57 -14.06
C LEU A 76 21.40 -7.88 -13.66
N ILE A 77 20.62 -8.87 -13.25
CA ILE A 77 21.04 -10.25 -13.01
C ILE A 77 20.21 -11.13 -13.93
N GLU A 78 20.87 -12.05 -14.65
CA GLU A 78 20.18 -13.02 -15.49
C GLU A 78 19.44 -14.05 -14.62
N PRO A 79 18.17 -14.36 -14.90
CA PRO A 79 17.44 -15.41 -14.20
C PRO A 79 18.02 -16.79 -14.53
N SER A 80 17.87 -17.74 -13.60
CA SER A 80 18.19 -19.14 -13.84
C SER A 80 17.03 -19.88 -14.52
N ALA A 81 15.79 -19.43 -14.27
CA ALA A 81 14.55 -19.87 -14.93
C ALA A 81 13.45 -18.82 -14.73
N GLY A 82 12.36 -18.97 -15.47
CA GLY A 82 11.23 -18.05 -15.45
C GLY A 82 11.42 -16.84 -16.34
N SER A 83 10.43 -15.95 -16.35
CA SER A 83 10.38 -14.77 -17.23
C SER A 83 9.85 -13.54 -16.52
N VAL A 84 10.20 -12.37 -17.04
CA VAL A 84 9.68 -11.06 -16.66
C VAL A 84 9.18 -10.37 -17.91
N LEU A 85 7.88 -10.10 -17.97
CA LEU A 85 7.27 -9.38 -19.06
C LEU A 85 6.98 -7.94 -18.63
N VAL A 86 7.33 -6.98 -19.47
CA VAL A 86 7.00 -5.57 -19.34
C VAL A 86 6.16 -5.18 -20.55
N ASP A 87 4.94 -4.70 -20.32
CA ASP A 87 3.95 -4.44 -21.39
C ASP A 87 3.77 -5.66 -22.33
N GLY A 88 3.80 -6.89 -21.78
CA GLY A 88 3.68 -8.13 -22.54
C GLY A 88 4.94 -8.61 -23.26
N GLU A 89 6.04 -7.86 -23.22
CA GLU A 89 7.31 -8.23 -23.85
C GLU A 89 8.28 -8.86 -22.83
N ASP A 90 8.73 -10.10 -23.09
CA ASP A 90 9.65 -10.82 -22.21
C ASP A 90 11.07 -10.23 -22.26
N LEU A 91 11.51 -9.65 -21.16
CA LEU A 91 12.85 -9.10 -21.03
C LEU A 91 13.95 -10.16 -21.22
N ALA A 92 13.68 -11.43 -20.85
CA ALA A 92 14.68 -12.50 -20.98
C ALA A 92 15.02 -12.83 -22.44
N GLN A 93 14.08 -12.59 -23.35
CA GLN A 93 14.24 -12.86 -24.77
C GLN A 93 14.77 -11.66 -25.57
N MET A 94 14.88 -10.48 -24.95
CA MET A 94 15.41 -9.32 -25.62
C MET A 94 16.93 -9.42 -25.86
N ASP A 95 17.38 -9.01 -27.03
CA ASP A 95 18.79 -8.79 -27.28
C ASP A 95 19.34 -7.61 -26.48
N LYS A 96 20.65 -7.41 -26.51
CA LYS A 96 21.32 -6.36 -25.72
C LYS A 96 20.87 -4.94 -26.11
N TYR A 97 20.53 -4.71 -27.37
CA TYR A 97 20.11 -3.39 -27.87
C TYR A 97 18.69 -3.09 -27.42
N LYS A 98 17.76 -4.00 -27.65
CA LYS A 98 16.36 -3.86 -27.24
C LYS A 98 16.22 -3.75 -25.70
N LEU A 99 16.96 -4.57 -24.95
CA LEU A 99 17.00 -4.48 -23.50
C LEU A 99 17.51 -3.11 -23.01
N ARG A 100 18.56 -2.58 -23.63
CA ARG A 100 19.08 -1.25 -23.29
C ARG A 100 18.07 -0.15 -23.58
N GLU A 101 17.39 -0.20 -24.72
CA GLU A 101 16.35 0.76 -25.06
C GLU A 101 15.15 0.66 -24.11
N THR A 102 14.71 -0.55 -23.75
CA THR A 102 13.63 -0.76 -22.78
C THR A 102 14.00 -0.16 -21.42
N ARG A 103 15.22 -0.41 -20.92
CA ARG A 103 15.70 0.19 -19.67
C ARG A 103 15.80 1.71 -19.73
N ARG A 104 16.23 2.29 -20.86
CA ARG A 104 16.36 3.73 -21.02
C ARG A 104 15.01 4.44 -21.00
N LYS A 105 14.00 3.84 -21.63
CA LYS A 105 12.70 4.47 -21.87
C LYS A 105 11.64 4.09 -20.85
N LYS A 106 11.63 2.82 -20.38
CA LYS A 106 10.54 2.29 -19.59
C LYS A 106 10.87 2.08 -18.10
N LEU A 107 12.15 1.82 -17.78
CA LEU A 107 12.57 1.40 -16.45
C LEU A 107 13.60 2.36 -15.87
N SER A 108 13.36 2.91 -14.71
CA SER A 108 14.40 3.60 -13.93
C SER A 108 14.57 2.97 -12.57
N MET A 109 15.74 3.10 -11.98
CA MET A 109 16.03 2.49 -10.67
C MET A 109 16.64 3.49 -9.70
N VAL A 110 16.08 3.54 -8.50
CA VAL A 110 16.59 4.27 -7.34
C VAL A 110 17.22 3.24 -6.40
N PHE A 111 18.47 3.49 -6.01
CA PHE A 111 19.28 2.56 -5.22
C PHE A 111 19.31 2.95 -3.75
N GLN A 112 19.50 1.98 -2.88
CA GLN A 112 19.69 2.15 -1.43
C GLN A 112 20.83 3.11 -1.08
N LYS A 113 21.97 2.97 -1.75
CA LYS A 113 23.06 3.96 -1.73
C LYS A 113 22.84 4.91 -2.88
N PHE A 114 22.75 6.18 -2.62
CA PHE A 114 22.36 7.23 -3.59
C PHE A 114 23.00 7.10 -4.96
N GLY A 115 24.22 6.55 -5.04
CA GLY A 115 24.94 6.29 -6.29
C GLY A 115 25.15 7.56 -7.12
N LEU A 116 25.31 8.70 -6.45
CA LEU A 116 25.58 9.98 -7.09
C LEU A 116 27.05 10.08 -7.47
N PHE A 117 27.30 10.77 -8.56
CA PHE A 117 28.67 11.09 -9.00
C PHE A 117 29.20 12.27 -8.17
N PRO A 118 30.21 12.07 -7.30
CA PRO A 118 30.64 13.09 -6.35
C PRO A 118 31.32 14.30 -7.02
N HIS A 119 31.80 14.14 -8.24
CA HIS A 119 32.49 15.16 -9.04
C HIS A 119 31.56 15.88 -10.01
N ARG A 120 30.26 15.59 -10.01
CA ARG A 120 29.22 16.24 -10.81
C ARG A 120 28.29 17.05 -9.90
N THR A 121 27.78 18.14 -10.43
CA THR A 121 26.72 18.90 -9.76
C THR A 121 25.44 18.09 -9.64
N ILE A 122 24.47 18.52 -8.86
CA ILE A 122 23.19 17.80 -8.76
C ILE A 122 22.39 17.89 -10.05
N LEU A 123 22.50 18.99 -10.80
CA LEU A 123 21.92 19.10 -12.13
C LEU A 123 22.52 18.07 -13.09
N GLU A 124 23.84 17.95 -13.13
CA GLU A 124 24.54 16.95 -13.95
C GLU A 124 24.23 15.52 -13.51
N ASN A 125 24.05 15.29 -12.21
CA ASN A 125 23.58 13.99 -11.68
C ASN A 125 22.17 13.68 -12.15
N ALA A 126 21.24 14.61 -12.05
CA ALA A 126 19.85 14.44 -12.49
C ALA A 126 19.79 14.19 -14.03
N GLY A 127 20.54 14.92 -14.82
CA GLY A 127 20.57 14.80 -16.29
C GLY A 127 21.40 13.63 -16.84
N TYR A 128 22.13 12.88 -16.00
CA TYR A 128 23.08 11.86 -16.47
C TYR A 128 22.44 10.78 -17.36
N GLY A 129 21.26 10.32 -17.02
CA GLY A 129 20.55 9.31 -17.82
C GLY A 129 20.25 9.78 -19.24
N LEU A 130 19.90 11.06 -19.39
CA LEU A 130 19.62 11.70 -20.66
C LEU A 130 20.90 11.92 -21.47
N GLU A 131 22.02 12.28 -20.81
CA GLU A 131 23.35 12.38 -21.43
C GLU A 131 23.77 11.04 -22.05
N VAL A 132 23.57 9.93 -21.30
CA VAL A 132 23.88 8.57 -21.82
C VAL A 132 22.98 8.17 -22.99
N GLN A 133 21.82 8.78 -23.12
CA GLN A 133 20.92 8.60 -24.27
C GLN A 133 21.33 9.42 -25.49
N GLY A 134 22.28 10.35 -25.34
CA GLY A 134 22.74 11.23 -26.40
C GLY A 134 21.79 12.37 -26.75
N MET A 135 20.97 12.80 -25.78
CA MET A 135 20.04 13.89 -25.94
C MET A 135 20.73 15.24 -26.05
N ASP A 136 20.08 16.23 -26.64
CA ASP A 136 20.66 17.58 -26.76
C ASP A 136 20.85 18.24 -25.40
N LYS A 137 21.93 19.03 -25.24
CA LYS A 137 22.29 19.65 -23.95
C LYS A 137 21.23 20.58 -23.40
N LYS A 138 20.49 21.29 -24.24
CA LYS A 138 19.41 22.17 -23.79
C LYS A 138 18.23 21.34 -23.24
N GLU A 139 17.88 20.28 -23.93
CA GLU A 139 16.81 19.37 -23.51
C GLU A 139 17.17 18.63 -22.22
N ILE A 140 18.44 18.20 -22.07
CA ILE A 140 18.94 17.63 -20.81
C ILE A 140 18.78 18.62 -19.67
N HIS A 141 19.22 19.86 -19.88
CA HIS A 141 19.14 20.92 -18.86
C HIS A 141 17.69 21.18 -18.41
N GLU A 142 16.77 21.34 -19.35
CA GLU A 142 15.36 21.60 -19.07
C GLU A 142 14.71 20.43 -18.29
N LYS A 143 14.92 19.19 -18.73
CA LYS A 143 14.38 18.00 -18.07
C LYS A 143 14.98 17.77 -16.69
N ALA A 144 16.30 18.00 -16.55
CA ALA A 144 16.98 17.86 -15.27
C ALA A 144 16.49 18.92 -14.24
N ILE A 145 16.35 20.19 -14.66
CA ILE A 145 15.79 21.25 -13.80
C ILE A 145 14.36 20.86 -13.37
N ASN A 146 13.51 20.46 -14.33
CA ASN A 146 12.14 20.07 -14.02
C ASN A 146 12.08 18.91 -13.03
N SER A 147 12.95 17.89 -13.19
CA SER A 147 12.99 16.77 -12.25
C SER A 147 13.51 17.17 -10.86
N LEU A 148 14.46 18.09 -10.76
CA LEU A 148 14.91 18.64 -9.47
C LEU A 148 13.81 19.45 -8.80
N LYS A 149 13.06 20.22 -9.57
CA LYS A 149 11.91 20.99 -9.06
C LYS A 149 10.82 20.07 -8.51
N MET A 150 10.50 18.96 -9.19
CA MET A 150 9.51 17.97 -8.74
C MET A 150 9.85 17.39 -7.35
N VAL A 151 11.13 17.30 -7.01
CA VAL A 151 11.60 16.75 -5.72
C VAL A 151 12.02 17.85 -4.73
N GLY A 152 11.62 19.12 -4.96
CA GLY A 152 11.87 20.22 -4.05
C GLY A 152 13.33 20.66 -3.93
N LEU A 153 14.14 20.47 -5.00
CA LEU A 153 15.55 20.87 -5.05
C LEU A 153 15.81 22.06 -6.00
N GLU A 154 14.83 22.90 -6.25
CA GLU A 154 14.98 24.16 -7.00
C GLU A 154 15.96 25.11 -6.25
N GLY A 155 16.92 25.65 -6.97
CA GLY A 155 17.96 26.54 -6.42
C GLY A 155 19.22 25.84 -5.89
N TYR A 156 19.29 24.49 -6.02
CA TYR A 156 20.47 23.71 -5.60
C TYR A 156 21.27 23.13 -6.78
N GLU A 157 20.95 23.53 -8.01
CA GLU A 157 21.42 22.92 -9.27
C GLU A 157 22.93 22.80 -9.35
N ASP A 158 23.65 23.84 -8.92
CA ASP A 158 25.10 23.97 -9.00
C ASP A 158 25.87 23.34 -7.82
N GLN A 159 25.13 22.82 -6.80
CA GLN A 159 25.77 22.17 -5.67
C GLN A 159 26.27 20.77 -6.01
N TYR A 160 27.23 20.32 -5.22
CA TYR A 160 27.76 18.95 -5.31
C TYR A 160 27.13 18.05 -4.23
N PRO A 161 27.09 16.71 -4.44
CA PRO A 161 26.51 15.79 -3.46
C PRO A 161 27.07 15.94 -2.03
N SER A 162 28.35 16.27 -1.89
CA SER A 162 28.99 16.46 -0.57
C SER A 162 28.45 17.66 0.23
N GLN A 163 27.74 18.57 -0.41
CA GLN A 163 27.16 19.76 0.21
C GLN A 163 25.71 19.53 0.68
N LEU A 164 25.15 18.34 0.39
CA LEU A 164 23.76 18.01 0.66
C LEU A 164 23.60 17.07 1.84
N SER A 165 22.49 17.19 2.56
CA SER A 165 22.04 16.19 3.54
C SER A 165 21.73 14.84 2.85
N GLY A 166 21.66 13.74 3.61
CA GLY A 166 21.30 12.42 3.08
C GLY A 166 19.94 12.42 2.38
N GLY A 167 18.93 13.11 2.95
CA GLY A 167 17.62 13.24 2.34
C GLY A 167 17.67 13.99 1.00
N MET A 168 18.42 15.09 0.93
CA MET A 168 18.61 15.82 -0.34
C MET A 168 19.33 14.98 -1.37
N GLN A 169 20.36 14.21 -0.99
CA GLN A 169 21.02 13.27 -1.91
C GLN A 169 20.08 12.21 -2.46
N GLN A 170 19.15 11.70 -1.61
CA GLN A 170 18.11 10.77 -2.05
C GLN A 170 17.17 11.41 -3.06
N ARG A 171 16.74 12.65 -2.81
CA ARG A 171 15.90 13.43 -3.75
C ARG A 171 16.63 13.62 -5.11
N VAL A 172 17.93 13.87 -5.11
CA VAL A 172 18.71 13.90 -6.37
C VAL A 172 18.68 12.54 -7.09
N GLY A 173 18.80 11.44 -6.34
CA GLY A 173 18.68 10.08 -6.89
C GLY A 173 17.31 9.83 -7.52
N LEU A 174 16.24 10.32 -6.88
CA LEU A 174 14.87 10.25 -7.40
C LEU A 174 14.70 11.15 -8.64
N ALA A 175 15.20 12.41 -8.59
CA ALA A 175 15.17 13.31 -9.74
C ALA A 175 15.88 12.70 -10.95
N ARG A 176 17.05 12.07 -10.76
CA ARG A 176 17.78 11.36 -11.84
C ARG A 176 16.97 10.24 -12.46
N ALA A 177 16.19 9.52 -11.65
CA ALA A 177 15.32 8.46 -12.14
C ALA A 177 14.13 9.04 -12.93
N LEU A 178 13.51 10.12 -12.42
CA LEU A 178 12.36 10.80 -13.01
C LEU A 178 12.71 11.58 -14.29
N ALA A 179 13.93 12.13 -14.40
CA ALA A 179 14.37 12.91 -15.58
C ALA A 179 14.23 12.13 -16.90
N ASN A 180 14.35 10.81 -16.85
CA ASN A 180 14.15 9.94 -18.01
C ASN A 180 12.68 9.71 -18.37
N ASP A 181 11.75 10.24 -17.59
CA ASP A 181 10.30 10.02 -17.71
C ASP A 181 9.91 8.53 -17.87
N PRO A 182 10.36 7.65 -16.96
CA PRO A 182 10.10 6.22 -17.08
C PRO A 182 8.63 5.89 -16.82
N ASP A 183 8.14 4.79 -17.39
CA ASP A 183 6.84 4.24 -17.05
C ASP A 183 6.85 3.52 -15.70
N ILE A 184 7.99 2.92 -15.36
CA ILE A 184 8.18 2.06 -14.19
C ILE A 184 9.38 2.55 -13.38
N LEU A 185 9.17 2.75 -12.09
CA LEU A 185 10.20 3.11 -11.14
C LEU A 185 10.48 1.93 -10.20
N LEU A 186 11.72 1.46 -10.18
CA LEU A 186 12.19 0.40 -9.31
C LEU A 186 12.97 1.01 -8.15
N MET A 187 12.56 0.77 -6.90
CA MET A 187 13.16 1.38 -5.71
C MET A 187 13.68 0.29 -4.75
N ASP A 188 14.99 0.16 -4.61
CA ASP A 188 15.64 -0.86 -3.75
C ASP A 188 16.02 -0.23 -2.41
N GLU A 189 15.17 -0.37 -1.38
CA GLU A 189 15.32 0.18 -0.02
C GLU A 189 15.69 1.68 -0.03
N ALA A 190 15.04 2.44 -0.89
CA ALA A 190 15.45 3.80 -1.22
C ALA A 190 15.50 4.75 0.00
N PHE A 191 14.68 4.55 1.01
CA PHE A 191 14.59 5.43 2.17
C PHE A 191 15.25 4.87 3.44
N SER A 192 15.84 3.68 3.38
CA SER A 192 16.39 3.00 4.56
C SER A 192 17.55 3.73 5.25
N ALA A 193 18.29 4.55 4.49
CA ALA A 193 19.42 5.33 5.00
C ALA A 193 19.05 6.71 5.59
N LEU A 194 17.76 7.07 5.55
CA LEU A 194 17.26 8.36 6.05
C LEU A 194 16.83 8.25 7.52
N ASP A 195 16.94 9.37 8.25
CA ASP A 195 16.34 9.48 9.57
C ASP A 195 14.81 9.36 9.53
N PRO A 196 14.14 8.99 10.63
CA PRO A 196 12.72 8.67 10.61
C PRO A 196 11.81 9.82 10.14
N LEU A 197 12.17 11.09 10.44
CA LEU A 197 11.35 12.24 10.06
C LEU A 197 11.42 12.48 8.56
N ILE A 198 12.64 12.56 8.00
CA ILE A 198 12.87 12.76 6.56
C ILE A 198 12.33 11.59 5.76
N ARG A 199 12.45 10.36 6.30
CA ARG A 199 11.88 9.17 5.65
C ARG A 199 10.37 9.30 5.47
N LYS A 200 9.66 9.75 6.50
CA LYS A 200 8.21 9.97 6.45
C LYS A 200 7.83 11.03 5.41
N GLU A 201 8.53 12.16 5.40
CA GLU A 201 8.33 13.21 4.39
C GLU A 201 8.53 12.67 2.97
N MET A 202 9.60 11.89 2.73
CA MET A 202 9.88 11.30 1.42
C MET A 202 8.84 10.26 0.97
N GLN A 203 8.24 9.54 1.91
CA GLN A 203 7.13 8.61 1.63
C GLN A 203 5.89 9.38 1.18
N ASP A 204 5.52 10.44 1.88
CA ASP A 204 4.37 11.27 1.53
C ASP A 204 4.54 11.93 0.16
N GLU A 205 5.73 12.48 -0.10
CA GLU A 205 6.09 13.04 -1.41
C GLU A 205 6.04 11.99 -2.53
N LEU A 206 6.49 10.75 -2.26
CA LEU A 206 6.43 9.68 -3.26
C LEU A 206 4.99 9.34 -3.65
N VAL A 207 4.08 9.26 -2.67
CA VAL A 207 2.65 9.00 -2.90
C VAL A 207 2.01 10.15 -3.68
N GLU A 208 2.31 11.40 -3.33
CA GLU A 208 1.82 12.58 -4.04
C GLU A 208 2.32 12.65 -5.48
N LEU A 209 3.63 12.42 -5.70
CA LEU A 209 4.23 12.33 -7.04
C LEU A 209 3.61 11.20 -7.86
N GLN A 210 3.43 10.02 -7.27
CA GLN A 210 2.80 8.89 -7.96
C GLN A 210 1.37 9.21 -8.39
N SER A 211 0.56 9.80 -7.50
CA SER A 211 -0.81 10.21 -7.79
C SER A 211 -0.90 11.20 -8.96
N SER A 212 0.05 12.15 -9.03
CA SER A 212 0.10 13.17 -10.08
C SER A 212 0.62 12.65 -11.41
N MET A 213 1.62 11.76 -11.39
CA MET A 213 2.33 11.26 -12.58
C MET A 213 1.79 9.91 -13.08
N GLN A 214 0.97 9.20 -12.29
CA GLN A 214 0.42 7.87 -12.62
C GLN A 214 1.49 6.83 -12.99
N LYS A 215 2.69 6.94 -12.38
CA LYS A 215 3.79 6.00 -12.62
C LYS A 215 3.57 4.70 -11.87
N THR A 216 4.02 3.58 -12.45
CA THR A 216 4.04 2.28 -11.76
C THR A 216 5.31 2.18 -10.93
N ILE A 217 5.20 1.83 -9.66
CA ILE A 217 6.34 1.75 -8.74
C ILE A 217 6.45 0.33 -8.18
N ILE A 218 7.65 -0.28 -8.26
CA ILE A 218 8.01 -1.43 -7.42
C ILE A 218 8.94 -0.94 -6.34
N PHE A 219 8.48 -1.02 -5.11
CA PHE A 219 9.19 -0.53 -3.93
C PHE A 219 9.63 -1.69 -3.03
N ILE A 220 10.92 -1.75 -2.70
CA ILE A 220 11.45 -2.73 -1.76
C ILE A 220 11.70 -2.09 -0.41
N THR A 221 11.18 -2.72 0.64
CA THR A 221 11.47 -2.38 2.03
C THR A 221 11.58 -3.61 2.93
N HIS A 222 12.14 -3.44 4.11
CA HIS A 222 12.06 -4.38 5.21
C HIS A 222 11.20 -3.84 6.37
N ASP A 223 10.69 -2.63 6.23
CA ASP A 223 9.86 -1.93 7.21
C ASP A 223 8.39 -2.11 6.84
N LEU A 224 7.62 -2.71 7.75
CA LEU A 224 6.21 -3.00 7.52
C LEU A 224 5.35 -1.72 7.55
N ASP A 225 5.64 -0.78 8.47
CA ASP A 225 4.92 0.49 8.52
C ASP A 225 5.08 1.28 7.21
N GLU A 226 6.29 1.23 6.61
CA GLU A 226 6.53 1.81 5.30
C GLU A 226 5.71 1.12 4.21
N ALA A 227 5.70 -0.21 4.18
CA ALA A 227 4.92 -0.98 3.20
C ALA A 227 3.42 -0.70 3.27
N LEU A 228 2.88 -0.66 4.50
CA LEU A 228 1.46 -0.40 4.75
C LEU A 228 1.04 1.04 4.42
N ARG A 229 2.00 2.00 4.56
CA ARG A 229 1.75 3.42 4.30
C ARG A 229 1.67 3.77 2.82
N ILE A 230 2.57 3.19 2.01
CA ILE A 230 2.74 3.62 0.61
C ILE A 230 2.21 2.62 -0.40
N GLY A 231 2.03 1.34 -0.03
CA GLY A 231 1.70 0.28 -0.97
C GLY A 231 0.20 0.15 -1.24
N ASP A 232 -0.17 0.12 -2.51
CA ASP A 232 -1.50 -0.34 -2.93
C ASP A 232 -1.64 -1.85 -2.73
N ARG A 233 -0.58 -2.60 -3.05
CA ARG A 233 -0.46 -4.04 -2.79
C ARG A 233 0.94 -4.39 -2.30
N ILE A 234 1.00 -5.39 -1.42
CA ILE A 234 2.23 -5.84 -0.77
C ILE A 234 2.44 -7.33 -1.07
N ALA A 235 3.65 -7.66 -1.51
CA ALA A 235 4.15 -9.04 -1.61
C ALA A 235 5.11 -9.32 -0.45
N LEU A 236 4.72 -10.20 0.46
CA LEU A 236 5.60 -10.68 1.53
C LEU A 236 6.52 -11.78 1.02
N MET A 237 7.83 -11.60 1.23
CA MET A 237 8.85 -12.52 0.76
C MET A 237 9.62 -13.18 1.90
N LYS A 238 9.71 -14.51 1.88
CA LYS A 238 10.47 -15.32 2.82
C LYS A 238 11.30 -16.36 2.06
N ASP A 239 12.59 -16.52 2.39
CA ASP A 239 13.47 -17.56 1.83
C ASP A 239 13.47 -17.69 0.30
N GLY A 240 13.29 -16.57 -0.40
CA GLY A 240 13.27 -16.54 -1.87
C GLY A 240 11.92 -16.80 -2.51
N VAL A 241 10.86 -17.02 -1.73
CA VAL A 241 9.49 -17.21 -2.23
C VAL A 241 8.56 -16.10 -1.76
N ILE A 242 7.53 -15.80 -2.53
CA ILE A 242 6.42 -14.97 -2.06
C ILE A 242 5.48 -15.85 -1.26
N VAL A 243 5.17 -15.43 -0.02
CA VAL A 243 4.28 -16.16 0.89
C VAL A 243 2.85 -15.63 0.88
N GLN A 244 2.68 -14.35 0.58
CA GLN A 244 1.37 -13.70 0.41
C GLN A 244 1.50 -12.46 -0.49
N VAL A 245 0.46 -12.19 -1.28
CA VAL A 245 0.24 -10.91 -1.96
C VAL A 245 -1.18 -10.44 -1.62
N GLY A 246 -1.33 -9.19 -1.26
CA GLY A 246 -2.63 -8.60 -0.93
C GLY A 246 -2.53 -7.10 -0.71
N THR A 247 -3.67 -6.45 -0.48
CA THR A 247 -3.70 -5.08 0.01
C THR A 247 -3.15 -5.00 1.44
N PRO A 248 -2.73 -3.83 1.94
CA PRO A 248 -2.35 -3.65 3.34
C PRO A 248 -3.36 -4.27 4.31
N GLU A 249 -4.63 -4.06 4.04
CA GLU A 249 -5.73 -4.58 4.83
C GLU A 249 -5.83 -6.11 4.78
N GLU A 250 -5.80 -6.71 3.59
CA GLU A 250 -5.83 -8.17 3.42
C GLU A 250 -4.67 -8.86 4.15
N ILE A 251 -3.47 -8.26 4.12
CA ILE A 251 -2.30 -8.77 4.83
C ILE A 251 -2.53 -8.77 6.35
N MET A 252 -3.21 -7.74 6.87
CA MET A 252 -3.44 -7.58 8.30
C MET A 252 -4.63 -8.36 8.83
N THR A 253 -5.69 -8.52 8.02
CA THR A 253 -6.93 -9.18 8.46
C THR A 253 -6.97 -10.66 8.12
N ASN A 254 -6.31 -11.07 7.03
CA ASN A 254 -6.31 -12.45 6.52
C ASN A 254 -4.89 -12.97 6.28
N PRO A 255 -4.04 -13.10 7.32
CA PRO A 255 -2.69 -13.61 7.17
C PRO A 255 -2.70 -15.05 6.64
N ALA A 256 -1.94 -15.30 5.56
CA ALA A 256 -1.94 -16.60 4.86
C ALA A 256 -1.33 -17.74 5.69
N ASN A 257 -0.51 -17.43 6.69
CA ASN A 257 0.14 -18.42 7.56
C ASN A 257 0.72 -17.75 8.83
N GLU A 258 1.15 -18.57 9.79
CA GLU A 258 1.74 -18.13 11.07
C GLU A 258 2.95 -17.16 10.91
N TYR A 259 3.69 -17.25 9.82
CA TYR A 259 4.78 -16.30 9.56
C TYR A 259 4.27 -14.90 9.28
N VAL A 260 3.22 -14.78 8.45
CA VAL A 260 2.60 -13.49 8.14
C VAL A 260 1.90 -12.94 9.38
N GLU A 261 1.20 -13.80 10.11
CA GLU A 261 0.52 -13.44 11.37
C GLU A 261 1.49 -12.81 12.37
N LYS A 262 2.62 -13.47 12.63
CA LYS A 262 3.70 -12.92 13.48
C LYS A 262 4.34 -11.65 12.92
N PHE A 263 4.33 -11.49 11.60
CA PHE A 263 4.90 -10.32 10.96
C PHE A 263 4.05 -9.07 11.16
N VAL A 264 2.73 -9.24 11.27
CA VAL A 264 1.77 -8.15 11.46
C VAL A 264 1.29 -7.99 12.92
N GLU A 265 1.75 -8.85 13.83
CA GLU A 265 1.30 -8.88 15.23
C GLU A 265 1.55 -7.55 15.96
N ASP A 266 2.72 -6.94 15.75
CA ASP A 266 3.14 -5.71 16.44
C ASP A 266 2.71 -4.42 15.71
N VAL A 267 1.93 -4.52 14.64
CA VAL A 267 1.54 -3.35 13.83
C VAL A 267 0.40 -2.59 14.47
N ASP A 268 0.52 -1.28 14.45
CA ASP A 268 -0.56 -0.38 14.82
C ASP A 268 -1.70 -0.41 13.78
N ARG A 269 -2.68 -1.26 14.03
CA ARG A 269 -3.84 -1.49 13.16
C ARG A 269 -4.67 -0.24 12.91
N SER A 270 -4.60 0.76 13.80
CA SER A 270 -5.34 2.01 13.64
C SER A 270 -4.94 2.82 12.41
N LYS A 271 -3.73 2.59 11.90
CA LYS A 271 -3.19 3.28 10.72
C LYS A 271 -3.66 2.70 9.38
N VAL A 272 -4.14 1.46 9.39
CA VAL A 272 -4.50 0.71 8.16
C VAL A 272 -6.00 0.49 8.06
N LEU A 273 -6.65 0.20 9.19
CA LEU A 273 -8.08 -0.04 9.22
C LEU A 273 -8.86 1.26 9.12
N SER A 274 -10.00 1.20 8.43
CA SER A 274 -10.94 2.30 8.28
C SER A 274 -12.33 1.93 8.84
N ALA A 275 -13.25 2.88 8.83
CA ALA A 275 -14.59 2.73 9.35
C ALA A 275 -15.35 1.51 8.77
N GLN A 276 -15.16 1.22 7.48
CA GLN A 276 -15.80 0.07 6.81
C GLN A 276 -15.40 -1.28 7.40
N HIS A 277 -14.18 -1.40 7.99
CA HIS A 277 -13.65 -2.66 8.54
C HIS A 277 -14.15 -2.98 9.94
N VAL A 278 -14.70 -1.97 10.62
CA VAL A 278 -15.23 -2.10 12.00
C VAL A 278 -16.71 -1.84 12.11
N MET A 279 -17.35 -1.44 11.00
CA MET A 279 -18.80 -1.22 11.00
C MET A 279 -19.56 -2.54 11.07
N LYS A 280 -20.71 -2.49 11.77
CA LYS A 280 -21.69 -3.57 11.81
C LYS A 280 -22.93 -3.19 11.05
N ARG A 281 -23.73 -4.19 10.68
CA ARG A 281 -25.02 -3.96 10.04
C ARG A 281 -25.96 -3.19 10.99
N PRO A 282 -26.56 -2.07 10.53
CA PRO A 282 -27.42 -1.27 11.38
C PRO A 282 -28.83 -1.87 11.49
N GLU A 283 -29.42 -1.84 12.69
CA GLU A 283 -30.85 -1.95 12.81
C GLU A 283 -31.52 -0.63 12.44
N THR A 284 -32.55 -0.71 11.60
CA THR A 284 -33.18 0.48 11.02
C THR A 284 -34.71 0.41 11.07
N ILE A 285 -35.33 1.59 11.04
CA ILE A 285 -36.76 1.75 10.82
C ILE A 285 -37.02 2.65 9.64
N ASP A 286 -38.06 2.31 8.86
CA ASP A 286 -38.54 3.12 7.74
C ASP A 286 -39.48 4.20 8.28
N ILE A 287 -39.15 5.46 8.01
CA ILE A 287 -39.87 6.64 8.50
C ILE A 287 -41.34 6.68 8.07
N GLU A 288 -41.67 6.13 6.92
CA GLU A 288 -43.01 6.14 6.37
C GLU A 288 -43.90 5.03 6.95
N LYS A 289 -43.30 3.97 7.48
CA LYS A 289 -44.00 2.76 7.92
C LYS A 289 -44.06 2.60 9.43
N HIS A 290 -43.09 3.15 10.16
CA HIS A 290 -42.86 2.84 11.56
C HIS A 290 -42.89 4.09 12.41
N GLY A 291 -43.63 4.03 13.52
CA GLY A 291 -43.66 5.07 14.55
C GLY A 291 -42.85 4.70 15.79
N PRO A 292 -42.86 5.56 16.85
CA PRO A 292 -42.07 5.39 18.06
C PRO A 292 -42.28 4.06 18.77
N ARG A 293 -43.50 3.52 18.72
CA ARG A 293 -43.85 2.22 19.36
C ARG A 293 -43.13 1.06 18.68
N VAL A 294 -43.04 1.05 17.35
CA VAL A 294 -42.32 0.00 16.61
C VAL A 294 -40.80 0.14 16.82
N ALA A 295 -40.28 1.38 16.84
CA ALA A 295 -38.88 1.65 17.16
C ALA A 295 -38.52 1.05 18.54
N LEU A 296 -39.30 1.37 19.58
CA LEU A 296 -39.06 0.88 20.94
C LEU A 296 -39.15 -0.65 21.01
N GLN A 297 -40.13 -1.26 20.32
CA GLN A 297 -40.29 -2.72 20.30
C GLN A 297 -39.07 -3.39 19.66
N ARG A 298 -38.55 -2.90 18.51
CA ARG A 298 -37.38 -3.43 17.86
C ARG A 298 -36.13 -3.28 18.73
N MET A 299 -35.91 -2.10 19.31
CA MET A 299 -34.80 -1.88 20.24
C MET A 299 -34.79 -2.87 21.39
N LYS A 300 -35.96 -3.17 21.96
CA LYS A 300 -36.11 -4.17 23.04
C LYS A 300 -35.85 -5.60 22.58
N GLN A 301 -36.25 -5.96 21.35
CA GLN A 301 -36.06 -7.30 20.80
C GLN A 301 -34.57 -7.59 20.52
N VAL A 302 -33.84 -6.60 20.05
CA VAL A 302 -32.41 -6.73 19.66
C VAL A 302 -31.49 -6.37 20.84
N GLY A 303 -31.99 -5.73 21.90
CA GLY A 303 -31.15 -5.33 23.04
C GLY A 303 -30.32 -4.07 22.81
N ILE A 304 -30.79 -3.15 21.97
CA ILE A 304 -30.08 -1.89 21.64
C ILE A 304 -30.79 -0.67 22.21
N SER A 305 -30.05 0.39 22.49
CA SER A 305 -30.55 1.64 23.09
C SER A 305 -30.89 2.73 22.06
N SER A 306 -30.57 2.53 20.79
CA SER A 306 -30.86 3.48 19.70
C SER A 306 -31.11 2.74 18.40
N ILE A 307 -31.92 3.33 17.51
CA ILE A 307 -32.23 2.77 16.19
C ILE A 307 -32.20 3.86 15.14
N TYR A 308 -31.63 3.55 13.98
CA TYR A 308 -31.51 4.51 12.88
C TYR A 308 -32.77 4.60 12.04
N VAL A 309 -33.10 5.81 11.62
CA VAL A 309 -34.27 6.11 10.78
C VAL A 309 -33.81 6.35 9.36
N ILE A 310 -34.37 5.60 8.42
CA ILE A 310 -34.07 5.71 6.99
C ILE A 310 -35.35 5.95 6.18
N ASN A 311 -35.18 6.48 4.97
CA ASN A 311 -36.25 6.53 3.97
C ASN A 311 -36.25 5.29 3.06
N LYS A 312 -37.18 5.25 2.09
CA LYS A 312 -37.28 4.16 1.09
C LYS A 312 -36.00 3.92 0.28
N ASN A 313 -35.19 4.96 0.10
CA ASN A 313 -33.93 4.91 -0.63
C ASN A 313 -32.73 4.55 0.25
N LYS A 314 -32.97 4.05 1.49
CA LYS A 314 -31.95 3.76 2.52
C LYS A 314 -31.11 4.97 2.93
N GLN A 315 -31.57 6.18 2.65
CA GLN A 315 -30.87 7.38 3.10
C GLN A 315 -31.11 7.59 4.59
N LEU A 316 -30.05 7.91 5.32
CA LEU A 316 -30.08 8.18 6.74
C LEU A 316 -30.77 9.52 7.02
N LEU A 317 -31.81 9.50 7.85
CA LEU A 317 -32.55 10.70 8.27
C LEU A 317 -32.21 11.12 9.69
N GLY A 318 -31.98 10.17 10.60
CA GLY A 318 -31.69 10.45 11.99
C GLY A 318 -31.59 9.19 12.83
N VAL A 319 -31.57 9.35 14.14
CA VAL A 319 -31.57 8.29 15.15
C VAL A 319 -32.65 8.54 16.18
N VAL A 320 -33.25 7.46 16.73
CA VAL A 320 -34.19 7.51 17.85
C VAL A 320 -33.63 6.70 19.00
N THR A 321 -33.55 7.30 20.18
CA THR A 321 -33.13 6.60 21.39
C THR A 321 -34.31 5.89 22.07
N ALA A 322 -34.01 4.87 22.87
CA ALA A 322 -35.04 4.12 23.61
C ALA A 322 -35.83 5.01 24.60
N ASP A 323 -35.14 5.99 25.19
CA ASP A 323 -35.76 6.94 26.14
C ASP A 323 -36.74 7.85 25.40
N ALA A 324 -36.32 8.48 24.29
CA ALA A 324 -37.17 9.35 23.50
C ALA A 324 -38.38 8.59 22.92
N ALA A 325 -38.17 7.36 22.42
CA ALA A 325 -39.27 6.51 21.95
C ALA A 325 -40.22 6.12 23.06
N SER A 326 -39.73 5.84 24.30
CA SER A 326 -40.53 5.47 25.45
C SER A 326 -41.38 6.64 25.92
N GLU A 327 -40.84 7.86 25.97
CA GLU A 327 -41.56 9.07 26.32
C GLU A 327 -42.67 9.38 25.31
N ALA A 328 -42.36 9.36 24.03
CA ALA A 328 -43.33 9.56 22.96
C ALA A 328 -44.51 8.56 23.01
N VAL A 329 -44.21 7.29 23.32
CA VAL A 329 -45.26 6.26 23.48
C VAL A 329 -46.17 6.53 24.69
N LYS A 330 -45.62 7.02 25.82
CA LYS A 330 -46.39 7.43 26.99
C LYS A 330 -47.30 8.62 26.69
N ASP A 331 -46.83 9.57 25.92
CA ASP A 331 -47.55 10.79 25.55
C ASP A 331 -48.53 10.56 24.39
N GLY A 332 -48.59 9.34 23.88
CA GLY A 332 -49.45 8.98 22.73
C GLY A 332 -49.02 9.53 21.40
N ASN A 333 -47.76 10.06 21.29
CA ASN A 333 -47.21 10.55 20.04
C ASN A 333 -46.90 9.37 19.10
N ARG A 334 -47.39 9.48 17.86
CA ARG A 334 -47.23 8.44 16.83
C ARG A 334 -46.25 8.90 15.71
N ASN A 335 -45.82 10.15 15.75
CA ASN A 335 -44.97 10.73 14.71
C ASN A 335 -43.51 10.53 15.10
N ILE A 336 -42.77 9.82 14.25
CA ILE A 336 -41.34 9.55 14.48
C ILE A 336 -40.45 10.80 14.26
N TYR A 337 -40.91 11.75 13.44
CA TYR A 337 -40.20 13.01 13.17
C TYR A 337 -40.02 13.85 14.43
N ASP A 338 -40.96 13.80 15.37
CA ASP A 338 -40.94 14.63 16.58
C ASP A 338 -39.96 14.10 17.63
N VAL A 339 -39.49 12.86 17.46
CA VAL A 339 -38.63 12.13 18.40
C VAL A 339 -37.24 11.81 17.85
N MET A 340 -37.08 12.02 16.57
CA MET A 340 -35.85 11.72 15.86
C MET A 340 -34.84 12.84 16.02
N GLU A 341 -33.63 12.48 16.41
CA GLU A 341 -32.45 13.36 16.40
C GLU A 341 -31.79 13.31 15.03
N THR A 342 -31.58 14.47 14.41
CA THR A 342 -31.03 14.59 13.05
C THR A 342 -29.57 14.98 13.03
N ASP A 343 -29.10 15.63 14.10
CA ASP A 343 -27.69 16.00 14.28
C ASP A 343 -26.93 14.87 14.95
N ILE A 344 -26.53 13.90 14.14
CA ILE A 344 -25.84 12.69 14.57
C ILE A 344 -24.46 12.60 13.91
N PRO A 345 -23.46 12.05 14.61
CA PRO A 345 -22.14 11.84 14.05
C PRO A 345 -22.18 10.86 12.88
N LYS A 346 -21.62 11.31 11.75
CA LYS A 346 -21.55 10.57 10.48
C LYS A 346 -20.14 10.55 10.00
N VAL A 347 -19.69 9.41 9.48
CA VAL A 347 -18.35 9.24 8.92
C VAL A 347 -18.42 8.56 7.54
N SER A 348 -17.41 8.79 6.71
CA SER A 348 -17.21 8.04 5.47
C SER A 348 -16.74 6.62 5.77
N PRO A 349 -17.04 5.62 4.93
CA PRO A 349 -16.45 4.28 5.01
C PRO A 349 -14.92 4.28 5.07
N ASP A 350 -14.27 5.22 4.38
CA ASP A 350 -12.82 5.30 4.23
C ASP A 350 -12.12 6.07 5.38
N LEU A 351 -12.88 6.62 6.35
CA LEU A 351 -12.28 7.33 7.48
C LEU A 351 -11.37 6.38 8.26
N SER A 352 -10.11 6.80 8.50
CA SER A 352 -9.15 6.00 9.25
C SER A 352 -9.63 5.68 10.65
N LEU A 353 -9.23 4.53 11.19
CA LEU A 353 -9.59 4.16 12.57
C LEU A 353 -9.02 5.17 13.58
N ASN A 354 -7.88 5.75 13.27
CA ASN A 354 -7.24 6.77 14.11
C ASN A 354 -8.11 8.03 14.24
N ASP A 355 -8.64 8.54 13.13
CA ASP A 355 -9.51 9.72 13.13
C ASP A 355 -10.89 9.42 13.69
N LEU A 356 -11.32 8.17 13.60
CA LEU A 356 -12.58 7.68 14.14
C LEU A 356 -12.64 7.75 15.67
N PHE A 357 -11.51 7.67 16.38
CA PHE A 357 -11.47 7.75 17.85
C PHE A 357 -12.05 9.05 18.38
N GLU A 358 -11.75 10.18 17.78
CA GLU A 358 -12.27 11.48 18.21
C GLU A 358 -13.80 11.54 18.07
N VAL A 359 -14.32 11.00 16.97
CA VAL A 359 -15.76 10.97 16.69
C VAL A 359 -16.49 10.06 17.69
N ILE A 360 -15.95 8.84 17.91
CA ILE A 360 -16.57 7.86 18.84
C ILE A 360 -16.51 8.32 20.30
N HIS A 361 -15.42 8.98 20.70
CA HIS A 361 -15.26 9.46 22.08
C HIS A 361 -16.39 10.41 22.46
N ASN A 362 -16.77 11.30 21.57
CA ASN A 362 -17.76 12.35 21.81
C ASN A 362 -19.19 11.94 21.46
N SER A 363 -19.42 10.74 20.91
CA SER A 363 -20.73 10.30 20.46
C SER A 363 -21.52 9.58 21.56
N PRO A 364 -22.78 10.02 21.86
CA PRO A 364 -23.67 9.32 22.79
C PRO A 364 -24.34 8.08 22.16
N VAL A 365 -24.35 7.99 20.83
CA VAL A 365 -24.94 6.88 20.05
C VAL A 365 -23.87 6.24 19.16
N PRO A 366 -24.06 5.02 18.63
CA PRO A 366 -23.15 4.47 17.64
C PRO A 366 -22.93 5.44 16.47
N VAL A 367 -21.73 5.47 15.90
CA VAL A 367 -21.41 6.38 14.78
C VAL A 367 -21.95 5.80 13.48
N ALA A 368 -22.68 6.59 12.70
CA ALA A 368 -23.22 6.16 11.42
C ALA A 368 -22.17 6.22 10.32
N VAL A 369 -21.99 5.13 9.56
CA VAL A 369 -21.15 5.10 8.34
C VAL A 369 -22.05 5.37 7.14
N VAL A 370 -21.77 6.46 6.44
CA VAL A 370 -22.62 6.97 5.36
C VAL A 370 -21.83 7.24 4.10
N GLU A 371 -22.32 6.76 2.97
CA GLU A 371 -21.81 7.06 1.64
C GLU A 371 -22.98 7.52 0.75
N ASP A 372 -22.85 8.65 0.07
CA ASP A 372 -23.90 9.25 -0.77
C ASP A 372 -25.25 9.38 -0.05
N LYS A 373 -25.22 9.76 1.23
CA LYS A 373 -26.37 9.82 2.15
C LYS A 373 -27.00 8.47 2.50
N ILE A 374 -26.50 7.35 1.97
CA ILE A 374 -26.97 6.00 2.24
C ILE A 374 -26.27 5.47 3.50
N LEU A 375 -27.04 4.93 4.44
CA LEU A 375 -26.49 4.27 5.64
C LEU A 375 -25.89 2.92 5.22
N LYS A 376 -24.57 2.78 5.35
CA LYS A 376 -23.83 1.55 5.06
C LYS A 376 -23.68 0.65 6.30
N GLY A 377 -23.44 1.26 7.45
CA GLY A 377 -23.18 0.56 8.70
C GLY A 377 -23.25 1.49 9.91
N ILE A 378 -22.98 0.91 11.08
CA ILE A 378 -22.80 1.65 12.33
C ILE A 378 -21.55 1.14 13.04
N ILE A 379 -20.92 2.02 13.81
CA ILE A 379 -19.73 1.66 14.58
C ILE A 379 -20.05 1.83 16.06
N VAL A 380 -19.86 0.75 16.81
CA VAL A 380 -19.95 0.73 18.28
C VAL A 380 -18.53 0.71 18.88
N ARG A 381 -18.34 1.31 20.07
CA ARG A 381 -17.02 1.39 20.72
C ARG A 381 -16.33 0.02 20.88
N GLY A 382 -17.12 -1.01 21.20
CA GLY A 382 -16.61 -2.37 21.36
C GLY A 382 -16.02 -2.98 20.08
N ALA A 383 -16.59 -2.66 18.91
CA ALA A 383 -16.09 -3.15 17.62
C ALA A 383 -14.69 -2.57 17.30
N VAL A 384 -14.48 -1.30 17.61
CA VAL A 384 -13.16 -0.65 17.42
C VAL A 384 -12.10 -1.28 18.33
N LEU A 385 -12.45 -1.50 19.61
CA LEU A 385 -11.54 -2.16 20.57
C LEU A 385 -11.21 -3.60 20.14
N ALA A 386 -12.19 -4.34 19.64
CA ALA A 386 -11.99 -5.70 19.14
C ALA A 386 -11.06 -5.71 17.92
N ALA A 387 -11.27 -4.81 16.97
CA ALA A 387 -10.42 -4.71 15.77
C ALA A 387 -8.96 -4.37 16.12
N LEU A 388 -8.74 -3.45 17.06
CA LEU A 388 -7.40 -3.10 17.54
C LEU A 388 -6.71 -4.27 18.25
N ALA A 389 -7.48 -5.04 19.02
CA ALA A 389 -6.97 -6.24 19.69
C ALA A 389 -6.73 -7.43 18.74
N GLY A 390 -6.99 -7.26 17.44
CA GLY A 390 -6.83 -8.33 16.46
C GLY A 390 -7.95 -9.36 16.44
N ASN A 391 -9.04 -9.11 17.15
CA ASN A 391 -10.20 -9.97 17.12
C ASN A 391 -11.11 -9.60 15.94
N GLU A 392 -11.66 -10.60 15.26
CA GLU A 392 -12.70 -10.37 14.27
C GLU A 392 -13.90 -9.66 14.89
N VAL A 393 -14.36 -8.61 14.23
CA VAL A 393 -15.62 -7.96 14.55
C VAL A 393 -16.74 -8.87 14.00
N LYS A 394 -17.08 -9.93 14.76
CA LYS A 394 -18.18 -10.80 14.35
C LYS A 394 -19.48 -10.00 14.39
N ASP A 395 -20.23 -10.05 13.30
CA ASP A 395 -21.67 -9.81 13.38
C ASP A 395 -22.22 -10.92 14.28
N ASP A 396 -22.58 -10.58 15.51
CA ASP A 396 -23.35 -11.48 16.35
C ASP A 396 -24.68 -11.72 15.63
N ASP A 397 -24.95 -12.99 15.24
CA ASP A 397 -26.21 -13.47 14.67
C ASP A 397 -27.41 -13.17 15.56
#